data_09509b71818d37d971bf2048c1b4564e
#
_entry.id   09509b71818d37d971bf2048c1b4564e
#
_cell.length_a   1.000
_cell.length_b   1.000
_cell.length_c   1.000
_cell.angle_alpha   90.00
_cell.angle_beta   90.00
_cell.angle_gamma   90.00
#
_symmetry.space_group_name_H-M   'P 1'
#
loop_
_entity.id
_entity.type
_entity.pdbx_description
1 polymer ?
#
loop_
_entity_poly.entity_id
_entity_poly.type
_entity_poly.pdbx_seq_one_letter_code
_entity_poly.pdbx_strand_id
1 'polypeptide(L)'
;MISVLVFAFSSYPMQIPGFAIAFYFLLAACVVGKSRIHIYLFTVMIALLGSYYWKYNQYNACEEWLRCKMYYNIGAFRLAKEGYEKIYPELNDRGDFLFEYGHSLHKLKEYDHSTEVLKEAMMHSCDPMILNIIGKNYQATGEYEKAEEYFIRSTHRLPGRIYPYYLLAKLYVEPEYRHLEKLKQAVQIVLTKEPKVQSTAIKEMREEVKKLIKK
;
A
#
# COMPACT_ATOMS: atom_id res chain seq x y z
N MET A 1 19.16 -34.15 -10.68
CA MET A 1 19.06 -32.89 -11.46
C MET A 1 17.62 -32.37 -11.60
N ILE A 2 16.67 -33.20 -12.05
CA ILE A 2 15.24 -32.84 -12.17
C ILE A 2 14.65 -32.36 -10.84
N SER A 3 14.97 -33.01 -9.69
CA SER A 3 14.48 -32.64 -8.38
C SER A 3 14.95 -31.24 -7.92
N VAL A 4 16.18 -30.85 -8.27
CA VAL A 4 16.70 -29.50 -7.97
C VAL A 4 16.01 -28.43 -8.82
N LEU A 5 15.71 -28.74 -10.08
CA LEU A 5 14.93 -27.87 -10.97
C LEU A 5 13.51 -27.67 -10.43
N VAL A 6 12.82 -28.75 -10.05
CA VAL A 6 11.47 -28.68 -9.48
C VAL A 6 11.49 -27.87 -8.16
N PHE A 7 12.48 -28.09 -7.32
CA PHE A 7 12.64 -27.33 -6.06
C PHE A 7 12.94 -25.85 -6.31
N ALA A 8 13.73 -25.52 -7.32
CA ALA A 8 14.04 -24.13 -7.69
C ALA A 8 12.82 -23.37 -8.24
N PHE A 9 11.94 -24.06 -8.98
CA PHE A 9 10.69 -23.45 -9.50
C PHE A 9 9.57 -23.35 -8.46
N SER A 10 9.56 -24.22 -7.44
CA SER A 10 8.48 -24.30 -6.45
C SER A 10 8.75 -23.56 -5.14
N SER A 11 9.96 -23.06 -4.91
CA SER A 11 10.35 -22.48 -3.62
C SER A 11 11.26 -21.26 -3.71
N TYR A 12 11.29 -20.51 -2.64
CA TYR A 12 12.04 -19.28 -2.35
C TYR A 12 13.57 -19.24 -2.68
N PRO A 13 14.30 -20.36 -2.91
CA PRO A 13 15.75 -20.32 -3.06
C PRO A 13 16.28 -19.46 -4.22
N MET A 14 15.50 -19.28 -5.29
CA MET A 14 15.93 -18.44 -6.42
C MET A 14 15.97 -16.95 -6.11
N GLN A 15 15.38 -16.54 -5.00
CA GLN A 15 15.44 -15.16 -4.50
C GLN A 15 16.72 -14.88 -3.70
N ILE A 16 17.46 -15.93 -3.33
CA ILE A 16 18.75 -15.82 -2.63
C ILE A 16 19.85 -15.72 -3.69
N PRO A 17 20.58 -14.57 -3.82
CA PRO A 17 21.54 -14.36 -4.90
C PRO A 17 22.62 -15.44 -4.98
N GLY A 18 23.13 -15.92 -3.83
CA GLY A 18 24.13 -16.99 -3.78
C GLY A 18 23.63 -18.33 -4.32
N PHE A 19 22.36 -18.67 -4.09
CA PHE A 19 21.77 -19.90 -4.60
C PHE A 19 21.50 -19.81 -6.11
N ALA A 20 21.04 -18.66 -6.58
CA ALA A 20 20.83 -18.43 -8.01
C ALA A 20 22.16 -18.54 -8.77
N ILE A 21 23.24 -17.96 -8.27
CA ILE A 21 24.59 -18.06 -8.85
C ILE A 21 25.04 -19.51 -8.94
N ALA A 22 24.95 -20.27 -7.84
CA ALA A 22 25.33 -21.69 -7.80
C ALA A 22 24.50 -22.54 -8.78
N PHE A 23 23.19 -22.27 -8.87
CA PHE A 23 22.27 -22.95 -9.77
C PHE A 23 22.62 -22.71 -11.25
N TYR A 24 22.89 -21.46 -11.64
CA TYR A 24 23.29 -21.14 -13.00
C TYR A 24 24.69 -21.69 -13.35
N PHE A 25 25.60 -21.75 -12.37
CA PHE A 25 26.90 -22.42 -12.56
C PHE A 25 26.74 -23.92 -12.82
N LEU A 26 25.87 -24.61 -12.11
CA LEU A 26 25.54 -26.03 -12.32
C LEU A 26 24.87 -26.25 -13.65
N LEU A 27 23.95 -25.39 -14.09
CA LEU A 27 23.33 -25.45 -15.41
C LEU A 27 24.37 -25.29 -16.53
N ALA A 28 25.25 -24.29 -16.39
CA ALA A 28 26.33 -24.07 -17.36
C ALA A 28 27.27 -25.29 -17.46
N ALA A 29 27.62 -25.92 -16.32
CA ALA A 29 28.44 -27.12 -16.29
C ALA A 29 27.77 -28.35 -16.97
N CYS A 30 26.43 -28.41 -16.99
CA CYS A 30 25.68 -29.49 -17.61
C CYS A 30 25.55 -29.36 -19.13
N VAL A 31 25.77 -28.17 -19.71
CA VAL A 31 25.59 -27.87 -21.15
C VAL A 31 26.91 -28.02 -21.94
N VAL A 32 27.99 -28.47 -21.33
CA VAL A 32 29.34 -28.52 -21.89
C VAL A 32 29.47 -29.55 -23.05
N GLY A 33 29.20 -29.09 -24.23
CA GLY A 33 29.55 -29.68 -25.53
C GLY A 33 30.51 -28.78 -26.31
N LYS A 34 31.48 -29.36 -26.92
CA LYS A 34 32.85 -28.98 -27.31
C LYS A 34 33.18 -27.63 -28.00
N SER A 35 32.35 -26.73 -28.40
CA SER A 35 32.89 -25.57 -29.16
C SER A 35 32.21 -24.20 -29.06
N ARG A 36 31.11 -24.05 -28.33
CA ARG A 36 30.44 -22.73 -28.17
C ARG A 36 30.33 -22.30 -26.72
N ILE A 37 31.09 -22.92 -25.84
CA ILE A 37 31.06 -22.73 -24.39
C ILE A 37 31.29 -21.24 -23.98
N HIS A 38 32.23 -20.57 -24.63
CA HIS A 38 32.58 -19.19 -24.29
C HIS A 38 31.44 -18.19 -24.53
N ILE A 39 30.63 -18.41 -25.59
CA ILE A 39 29.48 -17.54 -25.90
C ILE A 39 28.38 -17.75 -24.86
N TYR A 40 28.06 -18.99 -24.50
CA TYR A 40 27.05 -19.30 -23.49
C TYR A 40 27.46 -18.83 -22.11
N LEU A 41 28.72 -18.99 -21.70
CA LEU A 41 29.26 -18.48 -20.45
C LEU A 41 29.19 -16.95 -20.41
N PHE A 42 29.49 -16.28 -21.50
CA PHE A 42 29.44 -14.82 -21.60
C PHE A 42 28.00 -14.30 -21.51
N THR A 43 27.04 -14.92 -22.19
CA THR A 43 25.62 -14.53 -22.11
C THR A 43 25.04 -14.78 -20.71
N VAL A 44 25.38 -15.90 -20.06
CA VAL A 44 24.97 -16.19 -18.68
C VAL A 44 25.58 -15.17 -17.73
N MET A 45 26.84 -14.80 -17.91
CA MET A 45 27.51 -13.80 -17.06
C MET A 45 26.86 -12.41 -17.21
N ILE A 46 26.50 -11.98 -18.42
CA ILE A 46 25.76 -10.73 -18.64
C ILE A 46 24.38 -10.78 -17.98
N ALA A 47 23.66 -11.89 -18.11
CA ALA A 47 22.35 -12.06 -17.47
C ALA A 47 22.45 -12.00 -15.94
N LEU A 48 23.50 -12.62 -15.37
CA LEU A 48 23.77 -12.56 -13.92
C LEU A 48 24.14 -11.16 -13.45
N LEU A 49 25.01 -10.45 -14.17
CA LEU A 49 25.36 -9.07 -13.85
C LEU A 49 24.16 -8.13 -13.95
N GLY A 50 23.33 -8.30 -14.99
CA GLY A 50 22.09 -7.55 -15.15
C GLY A 50 21.09 -7.79 -14.02
N SER A 51 20.90 -9.07 -13.65
CA SER A 51 20.03 -9.44 -12.53
C SER A 51 20.56 -8.97 -11.17
N TYR A 52 21.87 -8.98 -10.99
CA TYR A 52 22.52 -8.47 -9.78
C TYR A 52 22.34 -6.95 -9.68
N TYR A 53 22.56 -6.22 -10.78
CA TYR A 53 22.38 -4.76 -10.81
C TYR A 53 20.94 -4.34 -10.52
N TRP A 54 19.98 -5.02 -11.14
CA TRP A 54 18.55 -4.81 -10.86
C TRP A 54 18.19 -5.07 -9.40
N LYS A 55 18.64 -6.20 -8.85
CA LYS A 55 18.37 -6.55 -7.45
C LYS A 55 19.10 -5.64 -6.45
N TYR A 56 20.28 -5.15 -6.81
CA TYR A 56 21.05 -4.22 -5.99
C TYR A 56 20.31 -2.90 -5.79
N ASN A 57 19.78 -2.31 -6.85
CA ASN A 57 19.00 -1.09 -6.77
C ASN A 57 17.73 -1.28 -5.95
N GLN A 58 17.00 -2.37 -6.18
CA GLN A 58 15.80 -2.70 -5.41
C GLN A 58 16.11 -2.96 -3.93
N TYR A 59 17.23 -3.60 -3.63
CA TYR A 59 17.69 -3.81 -2.25
C TYR A 59 17.99 -2.48 -1.55
N ASN A 60 18.74 -1.60 -2.18
CA ASN A 60 19.05 -0.28 -1.63
C ASN A 60 17.77 0.56 -1.44
N ALA A 61 16.83 0.50 -2.36
CA ALA A 61 15.54 1.15 -2.22
C ALA A 61 14.74 0.61 -1.02
N CYS A 62 14.77 -0.71 -0.78
CA CYS A 62 14.13 -1.31 0.39
C CYS A 62 14.81 -0.89 1.71
N GLU A 63 16.12 -0.73 1.72
CA GLU A 63 16.86 -0.24 2.89
C GLU A 63 16.52 1.22 3.20
N GLU A 64 16.44 2.06 2.17
CA GLU A 64 16.01 3.43 2.31
C GLU A 64 14.53 3.53 2.74
N TRP A 65 13.67 2.64 2.23
CA TRP A 65 12.28 2.54 2.68
C TRP A 65 12.17 2.28 4.19
N LEU A 66 12.99 1.40 4.75
CA LEU A 66 13.01 1.17 6.20
C LEU A 66 13.35 2.44 6.98
N ARG A 67 14.27 3.27 6.47
CA ARG A 67 14.58 4.58 7.07
C ARG A 67 13.41 5.56 6.95
N CYS A 68 12.81 5.65 5.78
CA CYS A 68 11.62 6.49 5.55
C CYS A 68 10.44 6.07 6.45
N LYS A 69 10.27 4.77 6.66
CA LYS A 69 9.25 4.21 7.56
C LYS A 69 9.46 4.63 9.02
N MET A 70 10.69 4.81 9.48
CA MET A 70 10.94 5.38 10.81
C MET A 70 10.44 6.82 10.88
N TYR A 71 10.74 7.67 9.87
CA TYR A 71 10.21 9.04 9.81
C TYR A 71 8.69 9.06 9.76
N TYR A 72 8.07 8.18 8.97
CA TYR A 72 6.62 8.02 8.90
C TYR A 72 6.01 7.69 10.27
N ASN A 73 6.59 6.73 10.99
CA ASN A 73 6.08 6.27 12.29
C ASN A 73 6.15 7.34 13.39
N ILE A 74 7.16 8.20 13.36
CA ILE A 74 7.29 9.32 14.31
C ILE A 74 6.52 10.58 13.86
N GLY A 75 5.82 10.51 12.72
CA GLY A 75 5.03 11.63 12.19
C GLY A 75 5.83 12.70 11.44
N ALA A 76 7.09 12.47 11.14
CA ALA A 76 7.94 13.36 10.35
C ALA A 76 7.67 13.21 8.84
N PHE A 77 6.41 13.48 8.44
CA PHE A 77 5.90 13.17 7.09
C PHE A 77 6.65 13.88 5.97
N ARG A 78 7.23 15.07 6.22
CA ARG A 78 8.04 15.78 5.21
C ARG A 78 9.31 15.00 4.87
N LEU A 79 10.04 14.54 5.89
CA LEU A 79 11.25 13.75 5.69
C LEU A 79 10.94 12.37 5.07
N ALA A 80 9.83 11.77 5.50
CA ALA A 80 9.35 10.53 4.89
C ALA A 80 9.05 10.72 3.40
N LYS A 81 8.31 11.78 3.02
CA LYS A 81 7.99 12.13 1.63
C LYS A 81 9.25 12.27 0.78
N GLU A 82 10.21 13.08 1.21
CA GLU A 82 11.47 13.31 0.48
C GLU A 82 12.24 12.00 0.21
N GLY A 83 12.19 11.07 1.15
CA GLY A 83 12.77 9.75 0.97
C GLY A 83 11.96 8.87 0.03
N TYR A 84 10.62 8.85 0.18
CA TYR A 84 9.73 8.07 -0.69
C TYR A 84 9.81 8.52 -2.15
N GLU A 85 9.90 9.83 -2.43
CA GLU A 85 10.05 10.36 -3.79
C GLU A 85 11.29 9.81 -4.50
N LYS A 86 12.41 9.66 -3.77
CA LYS A 86 13.68 9.17 -4.35
C LYS A 86 13.61 7.68 -4.75
N ILE A 87 12.90 6.88 -3.98
CA ILE A 87 12.82 5.43 -4.16
C ILE A 87 11.54 4.98 -4.87
N TYR A 88 10.66 5.92 -5.21
CA TYR A 88 9.41 5.63 -5.90
C TYR A 88 9.58 4.85 -7.20
N PRO A 89 10.56 5.17 -8.09
CA PRO A 89 10.75 4.41 -9.33
C PRO A 89 11.03 2.91 -9.13
N GLU A 90 11.63 2.55 -8.00
CA GLU A 90 12.06 1.18 -7.69
C GLU A 90 10.98 0.37 -6.93
N LEU A 91 10.00 1.05 -6.30
CA LEU A 91 9.04 0.44 -5.38
C LEU A 91 7.57 0.76 -5.70
N ASN A 92 7.29 1.34 -6.86
CA ASN A 92 5.92 1.71 -7.27
C ASN A 92 4.97 0.52 -7.51
N ASP A 93 5.48 -0.71 -7.47
CA ASP A 93 4.70 -1.95 -7.50
C ASP A 93 4.34 -2.48 -6.10
N ARG A 94 4.77 -1.79 -5.02
CA ARG A 94 4.57 -2.21 -3.64
C ARG A 94 3.42 -1.45 -2.99
N GLY A 95 2.30 -2.13 -2.79
CA GLY A 95 1.10 -1.53 -2.20
C GLY A 95 1.30 -0.90 -0.82
N ASP A 96 2.12 -1.51 0.04
CA ASP A 96 2.43 -0.99 1.37
C ASP A 96 3.28 0.29 1.31
N PHE A 97 4.27 0.31 0.41
CA PHE A 97 5.09 1.50 0.15
C PHE A 97 4.24 2.66 -0.36
N LEU A 98 3.42 2.42 -1.38
CA LEU A 98 2.52 3.40 -1.96
C LEU A 98 1.49 3.92 -0.93
N PHE A 99 1.01 3.04 -0.04
CA PHE A 99 0.13 3.46 1.05
C PHE A 99 0.82 4.43 2.01
N GLU A 100 2.04 4.11 2.48
CA GLU A 100 2.79 4.96 3.41
C GLU A 100 3.12 6.31 2.76
N TYR A 101 3.52 6.30 1.49
CA TYR A 101 3.80 7.51 0.72
C TYR A 101 2.55 8.36 0.53
N GLY A 102 1.47 7.79 0.01
CA GLY A 102 0.20 8.49 -0.19
C GLY A 102 -0.41 9.04 1.12
N HIS A 103 -0.29 8.28 2.23
CA HIS A 103 -0.71 8.77 3.54
C HIS A 103 0.16 9.94 4.04
N SER A 104 1.47 9.91 3.78
CA SER A 104 2.35 11.04 4.10
C SER A 104 1.95 12.31 3.36
N LEU A 105 1.65 12.20 2.06
CA LEU A 105 1.14 13.29 1.24
C LEU A 105 -0.20 13.84 1.77
N HIS A 106 -1.13 12.96 2.16
CA HIS A 106 -2.38 13.36 2.83
C HIS A 106 -2.13 14.17 4.10
N LYS A 107 -1.17 13.75 4.93
CA LYS A 107 -0.80 14.48 6.16
C LYS A 107 -0.17 15.84 5.89
N LEU A 108 0.50 15.97 4.76
CA LEU A 108 1.05 17.24 4.27
C LEU A 108 0.02 18.11 3.53
N LYS A 109 -1.23 17.64 3.40
CA LYS A 109 -2.34 18.29 2.68
C LYS A 109 -2.11 18.39 1.16
N GLU A 110 -1.26 17.56 0.61
CA GLU A 110 -1.05 17.41 -0.83
C GLU A 110 -2.07 16.40 -1.39
N TYR A 111 -3.36 16.77 -1.36
CA TYR A 111 -4.49 15.85 -1.54
C TYR A 111 -4.56 15.24 -2.92
N ASP A 112 -4.28 16.01 -3.97
CA ASP A 112 -4.34 15.53 -5.36
C ASP A 112 -3.27 14.48 -5.61
N HIS A 113 -2.02 14.79 -5.28
CA HIS A 113 -0.90 13.85 -5.40
C HIS A 113 -1.08 12.62 -4.51
N SER A 114 -1.56 12.81 -3.26
CA SER A 114 -1.94 11.68 -2.37
C SER A 114 -2.96 10.76 -3.04
N THR A 115 -3.96 11.33 -3.71
CA THR A 115 -5.02 10.57 -4.37
C THR A 115 -4.49 9.76 -5.56
N GLU A 116 -3.57 10.31 -6.34
CA GLU A 116 -2.92 9.61 -7.45
C GLU A 116 -2.12 8.41 -6.96
N VAL A 117 -1.21 8.61 -6.01
CA VAL A 117 -0.38 7.54 -5.43
C VAL A 117 -1.24 6.46 -4.75
N LEU A 118 -2.30 6.85 -4.04
CA LEU A 118 -3.20 5.89 -3.40
C LEU A 118 -4.07 5.12 -4.40
N LYS A 119 -4.39 5.67 -5.56
CA LYS A 119 -5.04 4.92 -6.65
C LYS A 119 -4.12 3.85 -7.22
N GLU A 120 -2.83 4.13 -7.37
CA GLU A 120 -1.85 3.09 -7.72
C GLU A 120 -1.77 2.02 -6.62
N ALA A 121 -1.72 2.43 -5.34
CA ALA A 121 -1.73 1.49 -4.22
C ALA A 121 -2.92 0.51 -4.27
N MET A 122 -4.09 0.95 -4.74
CA MET A 122 -5.27 0.09 -4.89
C MET A 122 -5.08 -1.03 -5.92
N MET A 123 -4.16 -0.89 -6.87
CA MET A 123 -3.87 -1.95 -7.85
C MET A 123 -3.05 -3.09 -7.23
N HIS A 124 -2.31 -2.80 -6.15
CA HIS A 124 -1.39 -3.72 -5.50
C HIS A 124 -1.84 -4.13 -4.08
N SER A 125 -2.83 -3.43 -3.50
CA SER A 125 -3.31 -3.68 -2.13
C SER A 125 -4.82 -3.62 -2.02
N CYS A 126 -5.37 -4.51 -1.19
CA CYS A 126 -6.78 -4.54 -0.86
C CYS A 126 -7.11 -3.83 0.47
N ASP A 127 -6.19 -3.06 1.07
CA ASP A 127 -6.44 -2.39 2.34
C ASP A 127 -7.55 -1.33 2.20
N PRO A 128 -8.65 -1.44 2.97
CA PRO A 128 -9.72 -0.45 2.96
C PRO A 128 -9.31 0.92 3.49
N MET A 129 -8.18 1.04 4.20
CA MET A 129 -7.66 2.32 4.65
C MET A 129 -7.25 3.21 3.48
N ILE A 130 -6.82 2.63 2.36
CA ILE A 130 -6.53 3.36 1.12
C ILE A 130 -7.79 4.11 0.67
N LEU A 131 -8.93 3.42 0.59
CA LEU A 131 -10.21 4.01 0.21
C LEU A 131 -10.64 5.13 1.15
N ASN A 132 -10.43 4.94 2.46
CA ASN A 132 -10.76 5.95 3.46
C ASN A 132 -9.91 7.21 3.32
N ILE A 133 -8.62 7.10 2.98
CA ILE A 133 -7.76 8.27 2.82
C ILE A 133 -8.11 8.99 1.51
N ILE A 134 -8.36 8.27 0.42
CA ILE A 134 -8.82 8.86 -0.84
C ILE A 134 -10.14 9.62 -0.62
N GLY A 135 -11.10 9.02 0.09
CA GLY A 135 -12.35 9.70 0.44
C GLY A 135 -12.13 10.97 1.26
N LYS A 136 -11.19 10.96 2.21
CA LYS A 136 -10.82 12.17 2.97
C LYS A 136 -10.15 13.23 2.11
N ASN A 137 -9.34 12.84 1.13
CA ASN A 137 -8.73 13.77 0.19
C ASN A 137 -9.84 14.48 -0.61
N TYR A 138 -10.78 13.73 -1.17
CA TYR A 138 -11.92 14.30 -1.89
C TYR A 138 -12.82 15.17 -1.00
N GLN A 139 -13.04 14.78 0.27
CA GLN A 139 -13.75 15.64 1.21
C GLN A 139 -13.01 16.96 1.44
N ALA A 140 -11.67 16.92 1.58
CA ALA A 140 -10.85 18.11 1.82
C ALA A 140 -10.76 19.04 0.59
N THR A 141 -10.94 18.50 -0.64
CA THR A 141 -11.01 19.29 -1.89
C THR A 141 -12.42 19.73 -2.26
N GLY A 142 -13.44 19.39 -1.44
CA GLY A 142 -14.84 19.75 -1.69
C GLY A 142 -15.58 18.84 -2.68
N GLU A 143 -14.97 17.72 -3.10
CA GLU A 143 -15.58 16.75 -4.00
C GLU A 143 -16.37 15.69 -3.22
N TYR A 144 -17.45 16.13 -2.55
CA TYR A 144 -18.19 15.34 -1.57
C TYR A 144 -18.83 14.07 -2.13
N GLU A 145 -19.34 14.09 -3.36
CA GLU A 145 -19.91 12.91 -4.01
C GLU A 145 -18.89 11.81 -4.21
N LYS A 146 -17.66 12.17 -4.63
CA LYS A 146 -16.56 11.22 -4.76
C LYS A 146 -16.11 10.71 -3.38
N ALA A 147 -16.07 11.58 -2.39
CA ALA A 147 -15.76 11.17 -1.01
C ALA A 147 -16.77 10.13 -0.51
N GLU A 148 -18.08 10.35 -0.73
CA GLU A 148 -19.13 9.39 -0.37
C GLU A 148 -18.92 8.05 -1.08
N GLU A 149 -18.67 8.05 -2.39
CA GLU A 149 -18.43 6.83 -3.17
C GLU A 149 -17.29 6.00 -2.55
N TYR A 150 -16.14 6.63 -2.27
CA TYR A 150 -14.99 5.93 -1.70
C TYR A 150 -15.24 5.40 -0.29
N PHE A 151 -15.95 6.13 0.56
CA PHE A 151 -16.33 5.66 1.88
C PHE A 151 -17.32 4.48 1.81
N ILE A 152 -18.30 4.52 0.91
CA ILE A 152 -19.23 3.40 0.65
C ILE A 152 -18.45 2.16 0.16
N ARG A 153 -17.54 2.33 -0.81
CA ARG A 153 -16.67 1.24 -1.27
C ARG A 153 -15.87 0.62 -0.12
N SER A 154 -15.40 1.45 0.83
CA SER A 154 -14.72 0.97 2.02
C SER A 154 -15.64 0.15 2.94
N THR A 155 -16.93 0.53 3.10
CA THR A 155 -17.91 -0.25 3.87
C THR A 155 -18.16 -1.63 3.26
N HIS A 156 -18.17 -1.73 1.92
CA HIS A 156 -18.37 -3.00 1.22
C HIS A 156 -17.14 -3.91 1.33
N ARG A 157 -15.93 -3.35 1.34
CA ARG A 157 -14.69 -4.13 1.43
C ARG A 157 -14.50 -4.82 2.79
N LEU A 158 -14.86 -4.14 3.88
CA LEU A 158 -14.89 -4.70 5.24
C LEU A 158 -16.15 -4.27 5.98
N PRO A 159 -17.29 -4.98 5.76
CA PRO A 159 -18.58 -4.60 6.34
C PRO A 159 -18.60 -4.56 7.88
N GLY A 160 -17.70 -5.29 8.53
CA GLY A 160 -17.57 -5.33 10.01
C GLY A 160 -16.92 -4.10 10.62
N ARG A 161 -16.26 -3.24 9.85
CA ARG A 161 -15.59 -2.04 10.38
C ARG A 161 -16.55 -0.88 10.59
N ILE A 162 -16.40 -0.19 11.73
CA ILE A 162 -17.21 0.99 12.09
C ILE A 162 -16.66 2.26 11.44
N TYR A 163 -15.35 2.35 11.26
CA TYR A 163 -14.65 3.56 10.85
C TYR A 163 -15.17 4.18 9.53
N PRO A 164 -15.46 3.44 8.44
CA PRO A 164 -16.01 4.06 7.24
C PRO A 164 -17.40 4.68 7.45
N TYR A 165 -18.25 4.09 8.29
CA TYR A 165 -19.56 4.66 8.63
C TYR A 165 -19.43 5.94 9.46
N TYR A 166 -18.44 6.01 10.34
CA TYR A 166 -18.10 7.23 11.07
C TYR A 166 -17.65 8.35 10.10
N LEU A 167 -16.85 8.02 9.06
CA LEU A 167 -16.44 8.98 8.02
C LEU A 167 -17.64 9.47 7.21
N LEU A 168 -18.57 8.59 6.83
CA LEU A 168 -19.83 8.96 6.19
C LEU A 168 -20.68 9.89 7.06
N ALA A 169 -20.79 9.61 8.36
CA ALA A 169 -21.52 10.50 9.27
C ALA A 169 -20.89 11.89 9.33
N LYS A 170 -19.55 12.00 9.32
CA LYS A 170 -18.85 13.29 9.28
C LYS A 170 -19.05 14.01 7.94
N LEU A 171 -19.07 13.27 6.83
CA LEU A 171 -19.33 13.83 5.51
C LEU A 171 -20.73 14.46 5.43
N TYR A 172 -21.76 13.75 5.91
CA TYR A 172 -23.16 14.23 5.83
C TYR A 172 -23.51 15.39 6.74
N VAL A 173 -22.61 15.83 7.61
CA VAL A 173 -22.76 17.06 8.43
C VAL A 173 -22.13 18.27 7.77
N GLU A 174 -21.28 18.09 6.75
CA GLU A 174 -20.67 19.21 6.04
C GLU A 174 -21.77 20.17 5.50
N PRO A 175 -21.65 21.48 5.71
CA PRO A 175 -22.68 22.44 5.35
C PRO A 175 -23.08 22.39 3.87
N GLU A 176 -22.09 22.16 3.01
CA GLU A 176 -22.25 22.10 1.54
C GLU A 176 -22.79 20.74 1.04
N TYR A 177 -22.78 19.72 1.91
CA TYR A 177 -23.19 18.34 1.56
C TYR A 177 -24.09 17.71 2.63
N ARG A 178 -24.98 18.51 3.21
CA ARG A 178 -25.80 18.06 4.33
C ARG A 178 -26.93 17.12 3.91
N HIS A 179 -26.92 15.89 4.43
CA HIS A 179 -27.94 14.87 4.18
C HIS A 179 -28.43 14.24 5.48
N LEU A 180 -29.50 14.79 6.07
CA LEU A 180 -29.99 14.39 7.40
C LEU A 180 -30.38 12.92 7.51
N GLU A 181 -31.05 12.36 6.49
CA GLU A 181 -31.48 10.96 6.56
C GLU A 181 -30.30 9.98 6.45
N LYS A 182 -29.35 10.25 5.54
CA LYS A 182 -28.11 9.48 5.44
C LYS A 182 -27.26 9.60 6.72
N LEU A 183 -27.23 10.80 7.31
CA LEU A 183 -26.56 11.03 8.60
C LEU A 183 -27.14 10.14 9.69
N LYS A 184 -28.49 10.14 9.88
CA LYS A 184 -29.16 9.31 10.89
C LYS A 184 -28.83 7.81 10.71
N GLN A 185 -28.89 7.33 9.48
CA GLN A 185 -28.55 5.94 9.15
C GLN A 185 -27.09 5.61 9.50
N ALA A 186 -26.15 6.45 9.07
CA ALA A 186 -24.73 6.23 9.35
C ALA A 186 -24.44 6.24 10.85
N VAL A 187 -25.01 7.19 11.59
CA VAL A 187 -24.87 7.27 13.05
C VAL A 187 -25.49 6.08 13.75
N GLN A 188 -26.69 5.63 13.34
CA GLN A 188 -27.31 4.44 13.91
C GLN A 188 -26.40 3.22 13.74
N ILE A 189 -25.79 3.05 12.55
CA ILE A 189 -24.85 1.95 12.32
C ILE A 189 -23.63 2.06 13.25
N VAL A 190 -23.02 3.24 13.40
CA VAL A 190 -21.86 3.44 14.28
C VAL A 190 -22.20 3.09 15.73
N LEU A 191 -23.42 3.44 16.21
CA LEU A 191 -23.83 3.22 17.58
C LEU A 191 -24.21 1.77 17.88
N THR A 192 -24.86 1.07 16.92
CA THR A 192 -25.41 -0.28 17.14
C THR A 192 -24.48 -1.40 16.71
N LYS A 193 -23.59 -1.15 15.73
CA LYS A 193 -22.70 -2.17 15.18
C LYS A 193 -21.69 -2.64 16.22
N GLU A 194 -21.65 -3.95 16.46
CA GLU A 194 -20.65 -4.54 17.36
C GLU A 194 -19.30 -4.68 16.66
N PRO A 195 -18.23 -4.12 17.25
CA PRO A 195 -16.87 -4.30 16.72
C PRO A 195 -16.31 -5.65 17.15
N LYS A 196 -15.43 -6.24 16.30
CA LYS A 196 -14.70 -7.45 16.68
C LYS A 196 -13.86 -7.29 17.95
N VAL A 197 -13.31 -6.08 18.16
CA VAL A 197 -12.49 -5.73 19.33
C VAL A 197 -12.93 -4.37 19.81
N GLN A 198 -13.23 -4.24 21.10
CA GLN A 198 -13.52 -2.95 21.73
C GLN A 198 -12.22 -2.15 21.87
N SER A 199 -12.24 -0.89 21.45
CA SER A 199 -11.12 0.02 21.59
C SER A 199 -11.56 1.40 22.03
N THR A 200 -10.66 2.19 22.63
CA THR A 200 -10.89 3.58 23.00
C THR A 200 -11.32 4.41 21.79
N ALA A 201 -10.69 4.21 20.64
CA ALA A 201 -11.04 4.90 19.39
C ALA A 201 -12.51 4.70 18.98
N ILE A 202 -13.07 3.48 19.17
CA ILE A 202 -14.48 3.22 18.87
C ILE A 202 -15.39 3.96 19.85
N LYS A 203 -15.03 4.02 21.12
CA LYS A 203 -15.80 4.80 22.12
C LYS A 203 -15.80 6.28 21.76
N GLU A 204 -14.65 6.83 21.39
CA GLU A 204 -14.52 8.23 20.97
C GLU A 204 -15.37 8.52 19.72
N MET A 205 -15.28 7.68 18.68
CA MET A 205 -16.12 7.82 17.48
C MET A 205 -17.62 7.81 17.82
N ARG A 206 -18.07 6.94 18.72
CA ARG A 206 -19.46 6.87 19.17
C ARG A 206 -19.90 8.15 19.92
N GLU A 207 -19.05 8.69 20.78
CA GLU A 207 -19.34 9.94 21.45
C GLU A 207 -19.37 11.13 20.49
N GLU A 208 -18.47 11.16 19.50
CA GLU A 208 -18.49 12.21 18.47
C GLU A 208 -19.77 12.18 17.65
N VAL A 209 -20.20 11.01 17.13
CA VAL A 209 -21.40 10.95 16.30
C VAL A 209 -22.68 11.28 17.08
N LYS A 210 -22.74 11.01 18.39
CA LYS A 210 -23.86 11.46 19.25
C LYS A 210 -23.98 12.99 19.28
N LYS A 211 -22.85 13.70 19.22
CA LYS A 211 -22.84 15.17 19.18
C LYS A 211 -23.30 15.73 17.84
N LEU A 212 -23.06 14.98 16.73
CA LEU A 212 -23.45 15.41 15.37
C LEU A 212 -24.96 15.47 15.18
N ILE A 213 -25.74 14.63 15.87
CA ILE A 213 -27.21 14.62 15.78
C ILE A 213 -27.83 15.75 16.61
N LYS A 214 -27.14 16.25 17.63
CA LYS A 214 -27.66 17.33 18.51
C LYS A 214 -27.49 18.72 17.93
N LYS A 215 -26.77 18.86 16.83
CA LYS A 215 -26.61 20.09 16.04
C LYS A 215 -27.56 20.10 14.85
#